data_0c5ad638bfbc492588ee67ac01841aa4
#
_entry.id   0c5ad638bfbc492588ee67ac01841aa4
#
_cell.length_a   1.000
_cell.length_b   1.000
_cell.length_c   1.000
_cell.angle_alpha   90.00
_cell.angle_beta   90.00
_cell.angle_gamma   90.00
#
_symmetry.space_group_name_H-M   'P 1'
#
loop_
_entity.id
_entity.type
_entity.pdbx_description
1 polymer ?
#
loop_
_entity_poly.entity_id
_entity_poly.type
_entity_poly.pdbx_seq_one_letter_code
_entity_poly.pdbx_strand_id
1 'polypeptide(L)'
;MPRLGRPPATRGVWSFEDTAVSLPQTVLLDTSFVFEALSPPQPLHVPATNYLIRLATERIPVVYSAMLDLELAEVSFQVALKERVSRDWRGYRHDGRARRRASRLMAEVAAAWGETLRYLDDTRVDISSVEHEVTGLMTKFGLASYDAVHAATALRANVSAIVTLDAGFASIPRRVMGLVGDSSRLARCRQIRARG
;
A
#
# COMPACT_ATOMS: atom_id res chain seq x y z
N MET A 1 12.74 -22.64 -12.55
CA MET A 1 12.72 -21.17 -12.36
C MET A 1 11.88 -20.58 -13.48
N PRO A 2 10.74 -19.92 -13.21
CA PRO A 2 10.00 -19.22 -14.25
C PRO A 2 10.89 -18.09 -14.79
N ARG A 3 10.99 -17.98 -16.11
CA ARG A 3 11.68 -16.87 -16.77
C ARG A 3 10.96 -15.59 -16.41
N LEU A 4 11.64 -14.70 -15.68
CA LEU A 4 11.17 -13.33 -15.42
C LEU A 4 10.89 -12.67 -16.77
N GLY A 5 9.63 -12.39 -17.02
CA GLY A 5 9.17 -11.82 -18.27
C GLY A 5 9.77 -10.43 -18.52
N ARG A 6 9.77 -10.04 -19.79
CA ARG A 6 10.18 -8.72 -20.28
C ARG A 6 9.51 -7.63 -19.43
N PRO A 7 10.24 -6.59 -18.99
CA PRO A 7 9.66 -5.52 -18.18
C PRO A 7 8.43 -4.94 -18.88
N PRO A 8 7.37 -4.63 -18.13
CA PRO A 8 6.12 -4.14 -18.71
C PRO A 8 6.34 -2.87 -19.52
N ALA A 9 5.71 -2.81 -20.70
CA ALA A 9 5.95 -1.78 -21.71
C ALA A 9 5.54 -0.37 -21.28
N THR A 10 4.71 -0.20 -20.25
CA THR A 10 4.21 1.10 -19.78
C THR A 10 4.24 1.17 -18.26
N ARG A 11 5.21 1.90 -17.73
CA ARG A 11 5.23 2.33 -16.33
C ARG A 11 4.63 3.73 -16.25
N GLY A 12 3.41 3.86 -15.76
CA GLY A 12 2.63 5.10 -15.74
C GLY A 12 2.25 5.56 -14.34
N VAL A 13 1.38 6.55 -14.33
CA VAL A 13 0.63 6.98 -13.14
C VAL A 13 -0.84 6.79 -13.48
N TRP A 14 -1.53 5.98 -12.68
CA TRP A 14 -2.93 5.63 -12.86
C TRP A 14 -3.75 6.01 -11.63
N SER A 15 -5.00 6.40 -11.84
CA SER A 15 -5.96 6.47 -10.76
C SER A 15 -6.68 5.14 -10.61
N PHE A 16 -6.79 4.61 -9.38
CA PHE A 16 -7.60 3.44 -9.12
C PHE A 16 -9.11 3.73 -9.23
N GLU A 17 -9.49 5.00 -9.24
CA GLU A 17 -10.86 5.45 -9.47
C GLU A 17 -11.26 5.37 -10.95
N ASP A 18 -10.28 5.37 -11.86
CA ASP A 18 -10.53 5.33 -13.31
C ASP A 18 -10.72 3.89 -13.78
N THR A 19 -11.97 3.53 -14.04
CA THR A 19 -12.34 2.19 -14.51
C THR A 19 -12.08 1.96 -16.00
N ALA A 20 -11.84 3.01 -16.78
CA ALA A 20 -11.58 2.91 -18.22
C ALA A 20 -10.11 2.58 -18.54
N VAL A 21 -9.21 2.80 -17.58
CA VAL A 21 -7.77 2.53 -17.77
C VAL A 21 -7.47 1.05 -17.50
N SER A 22 -6.69 0.43 -18.38
CA SER A 22 -6.21 -0.94 -18.20
C SER A 22 -5.33 -1.05 -16.95
N LEU A 23 -5.49 -2.16 -16.20
CA LEU A 23 -4.70 -2.42 -15.00
C LEU A 23 -3.22 -2.66 -15.33
N PRO A 24 -2.29 -2.35 -14.40
CA PRO A 24 -0.90 -2.79 -14.50
C PRO A 24 -0.82 -4.32 -14.55
N GLN A 25 0.23 -4.85 -15.16
CA GLN A 25 0.41 -6.32 -15.30
C GLN A 25 0.64 -7.04 -13.96
N THR A 26 1.24 -6.35 -12.99
CA THR A 26 1.45 -6.80 -11.61
C THR A 26 1.47 -5.60 -10.70
N VAL A 27 0.99 -5.74 -9.49
CA VAL A 27 0.97 -4.64 -8.52
C VAL A 27 1.53 -5.06 -7.17
N LEU A 28 2.15 -4.10 -6.48
CA LEU A 28 2.37 -4.21 -5.05
C LEU A 28 1.30 -3.38 -4.34
N LEU A 29 0.66 -3.95 -3.33
CA LEU A 29 -0.27 -3.22 -2.47
C LEU A 29 0.48 -2.65 -1.26
N ASP A 30 0.34 -1.35 -1.07
CA ASP A 30 0.82 -0.64 0.11
C ASP A 30 -0.25 -0.61 1.20
N THR A 31 0.17 -0.55 2.45
CA THR A 31 -0.69 -0.57 3.63
C THR A 31 -1.74 0.53 3.64
N SER A 32 -1.38 1.75 3.19
CA SER A 32 -2.31 2.88 3.14
C SER A 32 -3.51 2.61 2.23
N PHE A 33 -3.29 1.96 1.10
CA PHE A 33 -4.34 1.56 0.17
C PHE A 33 -5.17 0.39 0.73
N VAL A 34 -4.52 -0.65 1.26
CA VAL A 34 -5.21 -1.84 1.80
C VAL A 34 -6.10 -1.44 2.98
N PHE A 35 -5.60 -0.61 3.91
CA PHE A 35 -6.41 -0.13 5.03
C PHE A 35 -7.63 0.68 4.57
N GLU A 36 -7.46 1.54 3.58
CA GLU A 36 -8.57 2.29 2.97
C GLU A 36 -9.64 1.36 2.38
N ALA A 37 -9.21 0.34 1.65
CA ALA A 37 -10.12 -0.62 1.01
C ALA A 37 -10.86 -1.52 2.01
N LEU A 38 -10.26 -1.82 3.17
CA LEU A 38 -10.82 -2.72 4.16
C LEU A 38 -11.62 -2.01 5.27
N SER A 39 -11.58 -0.68 5.34
CA SER A 39 -12.16 0.09 6.44
C SER A 39 -13.34 0.96 5.95
N PRO A 40 -14.61 0.54 6.12
CA PRO A 40 -15.79 1.25 5.61
C PRO A 40 -15.89 2.73 5.96
N PRO A 41 -15.42 3.21 7.15
CA PRO A 41 -15.45 4.63 7.48
C PRO A 41 -14.47 5.50 6.66
N GLN A 42 -13.55 4.90 5.89
CA GLN A 42 -12.57 5.65 5.12
C GLN A 42 -13.19 6.29 3.87
N PRO A 43 -12.77 7.53 3.51
CA PRO A 43 -13.40 8.30 2.43
C PRO A 43 -13.27 7.67 1.05
N LEU A 44 -12.21 6.89 0.80
CA LEU A 44 -11.97 6.22 -0.48
C LEU A 44 -12.26 4.71 -0.41
N HIS A 45 -12.97 4.24 0.64
CA HIS A 45 -13.28 2.82 0.81
C HIS A 45 -13.91 2.20 -0.44
N VAL A 46 -14.97 2.79 -0.96
CA VAL A 46 -15.71 2.24 -2.12
C VAL A 46 -14.83 2.13 -3.37
N PRO A 47 -14.15 3.20 -3.84
CA PRO A 47 -13.30 3.07 -5.03
C PRO A 47 -12.10 2.15 -4.79
N ALA A 48 -11.50 2.12 -3.60
CA ALA A 48 -10.38 1.21 -3.29
C ALA A 48 -10.84 -0.26 -3.27
N THR A 49 -11.99 -0.56 -2.69
CA THR A 49 -12.60 -1.91 -2.72
C THR A 49 -12.92 -2.33 -4.15
N ASN A 50 -13.51 -1.46 -4.96
CA ASN A 50 -13.79 -1.75 -6.36
C ASN A 50 -12.50 -2.05 -7.15
N TYR A 51 -11.40 -1.38 -6.83
CA TYR A 51 -10.12 -1.66 -7.45
C TYR A 51 -9.59 -3.05 -7.07
N LEU A 52 -9.70 -3.46 -5.79
CA LEU A 52 -9.37 -4.83 -5.36
C LEU A 52 -10.21 -5.89 -6.10
N ILE A 53 -11.51 -5.63 -6.26
CA ILE A 53 -12.41 -6.52 -7.03
C ILE A 53 -11.94 -6.62 -8.48
N ARG A 54 -11.52 -5.52 -9.10
CA ARG A 54 -10.97 -5.54 -10.47
C ARG A 54 -9.68 -6.36 -10.56
N LEU A 55 -8.75 -6.19 -9.60
CA LEU A 55 -7.52 -6.99 -9.55
C LEU A 55 -7.85 -8.48 -9.48
N ALA A 56 -8.80 -8.88 -8.63
CA ALA A 56 -9.25 -10.26 -8.51
C ALA A 56 -9.91 -10.79 -9.80
N THR A 57 -10.83 -10.00 -10.39
CA THR A 57 -11.60 -10.37 -11.58
C THR A 57 -10.68 -10.54 -12.80
N GLU A 58 -9.74 -9.62 -13.00
CA GLU A 58 -8.79 -9.64 -14.10
C GLU A 58 -7.56 -10.53 -13.80
N ARG A 59 -7.52 -11.18 -12.62
CA ARG A 59 -6.42 -12.05 -12.15
C ARG A 59 -5.07 -11.39 -12.27
N ILE A 60 -5.00 -10.12 -11.86
CA ILE A 60 -3.73 -9.39 -11.80
C ILE A 60 -2.92 -9.90 -10.62
N PRO A 61 -1.68 -10.38 -10.82
CA PRO A 61 -0.83 -10.81 -9.72
C PRO A 61 -0.57 -9.67 -8.75
N VAL A 62 -0.82 -9.95 -7.47
CA VAL A 62 -0.67 -9.01 -6.36
C VAL A 62 0.51 -9.42 -5.50
N VAL A 63 1.42 -8.50 -5.24
CA VAL A 63 2.54 -8.71 -4.32
C VAL A 63 2.32 -7.84 -3.09
N TYR A 64 2.68 -8.35 -1.93
CA TYR A 64 2.74 -7.56 -0.71
C TYR A 64 3.91 -7.99 0.18
N SER A 65 4.41 -7.03 0.97
CA SER A 65 5.47 -7.28 1.94
C SER A 65 4.90 -7.89 3.22
N ALA A 66 5.65 -8.75 3.87
CA ALA A 66 5.34 -9.19 5.23
C ALA A 66 5.21 -8.01 6.23
N MET A 67 5.77 -6.84 5.91
CA MET A 67 5.61 -5.63 6.69
C MET A 67 4.16 -5.12 6.69
N LEU A 68 3.40 -5.36 5.61
CA LEU A 68 2.01 -4.91 5.47
C LEU A 68 1.14 -5.39 6.64
N ASP A 69 1.30 -6.64 7.09
CA ASP A 69 0.53 -7.19 8.20
C ASP A 69 0.78 -6.42 9.51
N LEU A 70 2.04 -6.03 9.77
CA LEU A 70 2.42 -5.25 10.94
C LEU A 70 1.91 -3.81 10.87
N GLU A 71 2.00 -3.20 9.70
CA GLU A 71 1.51 -1.84 9.48
C GLU A 71 -0.02 -1.75 9.55
N LEU A 72 -0.76 -2.73 9.03
CA LEU A 72 -2.21 -2.80 9.20
C LEU A 72 -2.60 -2.82 10.68
N ALA A 73 -1.87 -3.59 11.49
CA ALA A 73 -2.07 -3.60 12.93
C ALA A 73 -1.77 -2.23 13.57
N GLU A 74 -0.65 -1.59 13.23
CA GLU A 74 -0.27 -0.28 13.76
C GLU A 74 -1.26 0.82 13.33
N VAL A 75 -1.67 0.86 12.06
CA VAL A 75 -2.66 1.84 11.56
C VAL A 75 -4.00 1.66 12.25
N SER A 76 -4.48 0.42 12.40
CA SER A 76 -5.72 0.11 13.13
C SER A 76 -5.65 0.58 14.58
N PHE A 77 -4.51 0.35 15.23
CA PHE A 77 -4.27 0.83 16.59
C PHE A 77 -4.30 2.36 16.67
N GLN A 78 -3.63 3.04 15.76
CA GLN A 78 -3.62 4.51 15.70
C GLN A 78 -5.02 5.10 15.44
N VAL A 79 -5.79 4.52 14.53
CA VAL A 79 -7.16 4.96 14.21
C VAL A 79 -8.05 4.83 15.43
N ALA A 80 -8.05 3.67 16.10
CA ALA A 80 -8.84 3.46 17.30
C ALA A 80 -8.49 4.44 18.45
N LEU A 81 -7.23 4.86 18.56
CA LEU A 81 -6.80 5.87 19.50
C LEU A 81 -7.27 7.29 19.11
N LYS A 82 -7.08 7.66 17.84
CA LYS A 82 -7.45 8.98 17.31
C LYS A 82 -8.94 9.26 17.41
N GLU A 83 -9.79 8.27 17.15
CA GLU A 83 -11.24 8.39 17.30
C GLU A 83 -11.67 8.75 18.72
N ARG A 84 -10.87 8.38 19.74
CA ARG A 84 -11.18 8.65 21.14
C ARG A 84 -10.64 9.98 21.64
N VAL A 85 -9.46 10.42 21.16
CA VAL A 85 -8.67 11.47 21.82
C VAL A 85 -8.13 12.55 20.87
N SER A 86 -8.65 12.64 19.70
CA SER A 86 -8.35 13.61 18.61
C SER A 86 -6.90 14.10 18.43
N ARG A 87 -6.24 14.74 19.37
CA ARG A 87 -4.91 15.35 19.14
C ARG A 87 -3.74 14.69 19.84
N ASP A 88 -3.95 14.09 21.00
CA ASP A 88 -2.85 13.59 21.85
C ASP A 88 -2.88 12.07 22.04
N TRP A 89 -3.20 11.37 20.96
CA TRP A 89 -3.40 9.92 20.97
C TRP A 89 -2.19 9.13 21.47
N ARG A 90 -0.97 9.65 21.31
CA ARG A 90 0.26 8.96 21.75
C ARG A 90 0.30 8.75 23.26
N GLY A 91 -0.18 9.71 24.04
CA GLY A 91 -0.30 9.60 25.51
C GLY A 91 -1.29 8.53 25.97
N TYR A 92 -2.23 8.13 25.11
CA TYR A 92 -3.28 7.15 25.44
C TYR A 92 -2.97 5.71 25.03
N ARG A 93 -1.77 5.42 24.55
CA ARG A 93 -1.33 4.04 24.21
C ARG A 93 -1.51 3.06 25.37
N HIS A 94 -1.48 3.52 26.61
CA HIS A 94 -1.63 2.71 27.82
C HIS A 94 -3.08 2.63 28.36
N ASP A 95 -4.03 3.41 27.80
CA ASP A 95 -5.42 3.35 28.22
C ASP A 95 -6.06 2.00 27.90
N GLY A 96 -6.61 1.33 28.93
CA GLY A 96 -7.12 -0.03 28.80
C GLY A 96 -8.37 -0.14 27.89
N ARG A 97 -9.20 0.92 27.80
CA ARG A 97 -10.38 0.94 26.90
C ARG A 97 -9.95 1.16 25.45
N ALA A 98 -9.00 2.07 25.23
CA ALA A 98 -8.44 2.32 23.91
C ALA A 98 -7.77 1.06 23.34
N ARG A 99 -6.97 0.35 24.17
CA ARG A 99 -6.34 -0.91 23.77
C ARG A 99 -7.35 -2.01 23.39
N ARG A 100 -8.44 -2.16 24.16
CA ARG A 100 -9.48 -3.15 23.81
C ARG A 100 -10.19 -2.83 22.52
N ARG A 101 -10.45 -1.54 22.24
CA ARG A 101 -11.02 -1.09 20.96
C ARG A 101 -10.05 -1.34 19.82
N ALA A 102 -8.79 -0.97 20.01
CA ALA A 102 -7.73 -1.20 19.03
C ALA A 102 -7.57 -2.69 18.71
N SER A 103 -7.54 -3.55 19.72
CA SER A 103 -7.45 -5.01 19.52
C SER A 103 -8.61 -5.56 18.68
N ARG A 104 -9.83 -5.04 18.87
CA ARG A 104 -10.97 -5.44 18.04
C ARG A 104 -10.81 -4.97 16.59
N LEU A 105 -10.49 -3.70 16.37
CA LEU A 105 -10.28 -3.17 15.01
C LEU A 105 -9.14 -3.89 14.29
N MET A 106 -8.03 -4.16 14.99
CA MET A 106 -6.93 -4.95 14.44
C MET A 106 -7.39 -6.34 14.00
N ALA A 107 -8.18 -7.03 14.82
CA ALA A 107 -8.71 -8.35 14.48
C ALA A 107 -9.68 -8.29 13.29
N GLU A 108 -10.55 -7.28 13.23
CA GLU A 108 -11.49 -7.06 12.13
C GLU A 108 -10.76 -6.80 10.82
N VAL A 109 -9.77 -5.92 10.82
CA VAL A 109 -8.96 -5.59 9.62
C VAL A 109 -8.12 -6.80 9.18
N ALA A 110 -7.51 -7.53 10.12
CA ALA A 110 -6.74 -8.73 9.79
C ALA A 110 -7.62 -9.84 9.20
N ALA A 111 -8.84 -10.04 9.74
CA ALA A 111 -9.80 -11.00 9.20
C ALA A 111 -10.27 -10.59 7.79
N ALA A 112 -10.59 -9.31 7.57
CA ALA A 112 -10.97 -8.79 6.26
C ALA A 112 -9.84 -8.92 5.25
N TRP A 113 -8.58 -8.68 5.65
CA TRP A 113 -7.41 -8.89 4.80
C TRP A 113 -7.24 -10.36 4.43
N GLY A 114 -7.29 -11.26 5.40
CA GLY A 114 -7.22 -12.70 5.14
C GLY A 114 -8.32 -13.21 4.23
N GLU A 115 -9.55 -12.68 4.34
CA GLU A 115 -10.63 -13.01 3.42
C GLU A 115 -10.38 -12.46 2.02
N THR A 116 -9.87 -11.23 1.90
CA THR A 116 -9.53 -10.61 0.61
C THR A 116 -8.48 -11.41 -0.14
N LEU A 117 -7.44 -11.89 0.53
CA LEU A 117 -6.38 -12.70 -0.06
C LEU A 117 -6.90 -14.00 -0.69
N ARG A 118 -8.02 -14.55 -0.22
CA ARG A 118 -8.61 -15.77 -0.83
C ARG A 118 -9.10 -15.58 -2.26
N TYR A 119 -9.29 -14.35 -2.69
CA TYR A 119 -9.79 -14.00 -4.03
C TYR A 119 -8.69 -13.42 -4.94
N LEU A 120 -7.54 -13.05 -4.38
CA LEU A 120 -6.42 -12.48 -5.12
C LEU A 120 -5.42 -13.57 -5.56
N ASP A 121 -4.76 -13.35 -6.68
CA ASP A 121 -3.56 -14.10 -7.07
C ASP A 121 -2.36 -13.43 -6.36
N ASP A 122 -2.15 -13.80 -5.08
CA ASP A 122 -1.24 -13.09 -4.21
C ASP A 122 0.10 -13.78 -3.97
N THR A 123 1.12 -12.97 -3.72
CA THR A 123 2.45 -13.41 -3.28
C THR A 123 2.95 -12.53 -2.15
N ARG A 124 3.16 -13.16 -1.00
CA ARG A 124 3.78 -12.54 0.17
C ARG A 124 5.30 -12.63 0.10
N VAL A 125 5.99 -11.51 0.28
CA VAL A 125 7.46 -11.44 0.27
C VAL A 125 7.98 -11.14 1.67
N ASP A 126 8.89 -11.98 2.16
CA ASP A 126 9.51 -11.79 3.47
C ASP A 126 10.52 -10.65 3.48
N ILE A 127 10.57 -9.92 4.59
CA ILE A 127 11.46 -8.76 4.78
C ILE A 127 12.93 -9.16 4.65
N SER A 128 13.30 -10.31 5.18
CA SER A 128 14.67 -10.84 5.12
C SER A 128 15.23 -10.97 3.70
N SER A 129 14.34 -11.11 2.72
CA SER A 129 14.75 -11.20 1.30
C SER A 129 15.12 -9.84 0.68
N VAL A 130 14.72 -8.72 1.30
CA VAL A 130 14.86 -7.36 0.76
C VAL A 130 15.55 -6.38 1.70
N GLU A 131 15.78 -6.72 2.96
CA GLU A 131 16.31 -5.83 4.00
C GLU A 131 17.61 -5.13 3.63
N HIS A 132 18.48 -5.82 2.88
CA HIS A 132 19.78 -5.29 2.44
C HIS A 132 19.65 -4.14 1.42
N GLU A 133 18.50 -4.00 0.74
CA GLU A 133 18.24 -2.94 -0.24
C GLU A 133 17.62 -1.69 0.41
N VAL A 134 17.00 -1.84 1.58
CA VAL A 134 16.16 -0.82 2.22
C VAL A 134 16.92 0.48 2.44
N THR A 135 18.08 0.44 3.09
CA THR A 135 18.88 1.65 3.39
C THR A 135 19.31 2.39 2.10
N GLY A 136 19.66 1.63 1.05
CA GLY A 136 19.99 2.21 -0.25
C GLY A 136 18.80 2.94 -0.89
N LEU A 137 17.60 2.41 -0.76
CA LEU A 137 16.39 3.03 -1.28
C LEU A 137 15.95 4.25 -0.46
N MET A 138 16.11 4.21 0.87
CA MET A 138 15.88 5.36 1.73
C MET A 138 16.73 6.55 1.30
N THR A 139 18.03 6.33 1.12
CA THR A 139 18.97 7.40 0.73
C THR A 139 18.77 7.86 -0.70
N LYS A 140 18.51 6.92 -1.62
CA LYS A 140 18.38 7.21 -3.06
C LYS A 140 17.10 7.97 -3.40
N PHE A 141 16.00 7.66 -2.74
CA PHE A 141 14.67 8.20 -3.07
C PHE A 141 14.04 9.01 -1.93
N GLY A 142 14.69 9.14 -0.78
CA GLY A 142 14.14 9.86 0.38
C GLY A 142 12.92 9.19 0.99
N LEU A 143 12.83 7.86 0.92
CA LEU A 143 11.70 7.09 1.44
C LEU A 143 11.79 6.94 2.96
N ALA A 144 10.64 6.88 3.64
CA ALA A 144 10.58 6.38 5.01
C ALA A 144 10.95 4.89 5.06
N SER A 145 11.28 4.35 6.24
CA SER A 145 11.77 2.97 6.38
C SER A 145 10.77 1.93 5.84
N TYR A 146 9.50 2.08 6.15
CA TYR A 146 8.45 1.15 5.70
C TYR A 146 8.20 1.27 4.20
N ASP A 147 8.12 2.50 3.67
CA ASP A 147 8.00 2.74 2.23
C ASP A 147 9.18 2.13 1.46
N ALA A 148 10.38 2.20 2.03
CA ALA A 148 11.57 1.60 1.43
C ALA A 148 11.50 0.06 1.42
N VAL A 149 10.90 -0.58 2.43
CA VAL A 149 10.63 -2.03 2.42
C VAL A 149 9.65 -2.40 1.32
N HIS A 150 8.54 -1.65 1.18
CA HIS A 150 7.58 -1.87 0.10
C HIS A 150 8.22 -1.64 -1.27
N ALA A 151 9.02 -0.58 -1.43
CA ALA A 151 9.75 -0.31 -2.68
C ALA A 151 10.76 -1.41 -3.01
N ALA A 152 11.53 -1.92 -2.03
CA ALA A 152 12.46 -3.03 -2.19
C ALA A 152 11.72 -4.30 -2.62
N THR A 153 10.59 -4.60 -1.95
CA THR A 153 9.72 -5.72 -2.29
C THR A 153 9.22 -5.63 -3.73
N ALA A 154 8.73 -4.44 -4.13
CA ALA A 154 8.24 -4.20 -5.48
C ALA A 154 9.33 -4.39 -6.55
N LEU A 155 10.54 -3.88 -6.29
CA LEU A 155 11.68 -4.03 -7.19
C LEU A 155 12.14 -5.48 -7.29
N ARG A 156 12.23 -6.18 -6.17
CA ARG A 156 12.62 -7.59 -6.08
C ARG A 156 11.66 -8.50 -6.84
N ALA A 157 10.37 -8.28 -6.68
CA ALA A 157 9.32 -9.03 -7.37
C ALA A 157 9.08 -8.53 -8.81
N ASN A 158 9.81 -7.51 -9.27
CA ASN A 158 9.67 -6.91 -10.60
C ASN A 158 8.22 -6.51 -10.93
N VAL A 159 7.50 -5.92 -9.97
CA VAL A 159 6.12 -5.47 -10.19
C VAL A 159 6.07 -4.23 -11.09
N SER A 160 4.94 -4.06 -11.76
CA SER A 160 4.70 -2.94 -12.70
C SER A 160 4.44 -1.62 -11.98
N ALA A 161 3.71 -1.67 -10.86
CA ALA A 161 3.29 -0.48 -10.13
C ALA A 161 3.07 -0.76 -8.63
N ILE A 162 3.24 0.27 -7.81
CA ILE A 162 2.80 0.30 -6.41
C ILE A 162 1.42 0.96 -6.35
N VAL A 163 0.47 0.34 -5.65
CA VAL A 163 -0.85 0.89 -5.34
C VAL A 163 -0.80 1.48 -3.94
N THR A 164 -0.94 2.79 -3.83
CA THR A 164 -0.72 3.51 -2.56
C THR A 164 -1.53 4.79 -2.47
N LEU A 165 -1.78 5.24 -1.26
CA LEU A 165 -2.27 6.57 -0.93
C LEU A 165 -1.16 7.47 -0.37
N ASP A 166 0.07 6.96 -0.23
CA ASP A 166 1.19 7.76 0.25
C ASP A 166 1.91 8.49 -0.89
N ALA A 167 2.06 9.81 -0.73
CA ALA A 167 2.77 10.65 -1.66
C ALA A 167 4.29 10.40 -1.68
N GLY A 168 4.86 9.77 -0.65
CA GLY A 168 6.29 9.45 -0.54
C GLY A 168 6.80 8.64 -1.73
N PHE A 169 6.01 7.70 -2.24
CA PHE A 169 6.37 6.90 -3.42
C PHE A 169 6.48 7.72 -4.72
N ALA A 170 6.00 8.96 -4.74
CA ALA A 170 6.19 9.84 -5.89
C ALA A 170 7.65 10.19 -6.17
N SER A 171 8.54 10.06 -5.19
CA SER A 171 9.98 10.25 -5.33
C SER A 171 10.65 9.19 -6.22
N ILE A 172 10.05 8.00 -6.36
CA ILE A 172 10.57 6.95 -7.24
C ILE A 172 10.31 7.33 -8.70
N PRO A 173 11.35 7.38 -9.57
CA PRO A 173 11.15 7.71 -10.97
C PRO A 173 10.23 6.72 -11.70
N ARG A 174 9.35 7.20 -12.58
CA ARG A 174 8.38 6.35 -13.30
C ARG A 174 9.03 5.31 -14.21
N ARG A 175 10.24 5.56 -14.70
CA ARG A 175 11.03 4.55 -15.41
C ARG A 175 11.43 3.36 -14.54
N VAL A 176 11.43 3.52 -13.21
CA VAL A 176 11.75 2.49 -12.22
C VAL A 176 10.49 1.76 -11.77
N MET A 177 9.43 2.52 -11.42
CA MET A 177 8.21 1.98 -10.84
C MET A 177 6.99 2.82 -11.24
N GLY A 178 5.90 2.18 -11.66
CA GLY A 178 4.61 2.82 -11.83
C GLY A 178 3.95 3.17 -10.49
N LEU A 179 2.96 4.05 -10.51
CA LEU A 179 2.21 4.45 -9.33
C LEU A 179 0.72 4.43 -9.63
N VAL A 180 -0.04 3.75 -8.77
CA VAL A 180 -1.50 3.79 -8.75
C VAL A 180 -1.94 4.47 -7.46
N GLY A 181 -2.78 5.49 -7.56
CA GLY A 181 -3.26 6.25 -6.39
C GLY A 181 -4.61 6.89 -6.65
N ASP A 182 -5.11 7.70 -5.70
CA ASP A 182 -6.28 8.52 -5.94
C ASP A 182 -5.94 9.77 -6.77
N SER A 183 -6.94 10.28 -7.50
CA SER A 183 -6.77 11.41 -8.44
C SER A 183 -6.23 12.68 -7.77
N SER A 184 -6.64 12.96 -6.54
CA SER A 184 -6.25 14.18 -5.80
C SER A 184 -4.80 14.11 -5.33
N ARG A 185 -4.34 12.95 -4.89
CA ARG A 185 -2.97 12.71 -4.43
C ARG A 185 -2.00 12.66 -5.62
N LEU A 186 -2.41 12.04 -6.71
CA LEU A 186 -1.65 12.05 -7.96
C LEU A 186 -1.41 13.46 -8.51
N ALA A 187 -2.39 14.36 -8.38
CA ALA A 187 -2.23 15.77 -8.76
C ALA A 187 -1.17 16.46 -7.88
N ARG A 188 -1.19 16.24 -6.55
CA ARG A 188 -0.16 16.75 -5.63
C ARG A 188 1.25 16.23 -5.95
N CYS A 189 1.38 14.97 -6.27
CA CYS A 189 2.66 14.37 -6.68
C CYS A 189 3.26 15.04 -7.93
N ARG A 190 2.41 15.46 -8.88
CA ARG A 190 2.86 16.22 -10.06
C ARG A 190 3.41 17.59 -9.69
N GLN A 191 2.77 18.29 -8.74
CA GLN A 191 3.21 19.62 -8.29
C GLN A 191 4.54 19.60 -7.53
N ILE A 192 4.79 18.58 -6.71
CA ILE A 192 6.06 18.43 -6.00
C ILE A 192 7.21 18.24 -6.98
N ARG A 193 7.03 17.49 -8.06
CA ARG A 193 8.05 17.28 -9.10
C ARG A 193 8.35 18.48 -9.96
N ALA A 194 7.40 19.39 -10.11
CA ALA A 194 7.60 20.61 -10.91
C ALA A 194 8.45 21.67 -10.16
N ARG A 195 8.70 21.47 -8.86
CA ARG A 195 9.43 22.40 -7.99
C ARG A 195 10.84 21.91 -7.59
N GLY A 196 11.24 20.72 -7.94
CA GLY A 196 12.55 20.11 -7.71
C GLY A 196 13.29 19.83 -9.02
#